data_a178acc635c1354f3475a213953709f4
#
_entry.id   a178acc635c1354f3475a213953709f4
#
_cell.length_a   1.000
_cell.length_b   1.000
_cell.length_c   1.000
_cell.angle_alpha   90.00
_cell.angle_beta   90.00
_cell.angle_gamma   90.00
#
_symmetry.space_group_name_H-M   'P 1'
#
loop_
_entity.id
_entity.type
_entity.pdbx_description
1 polymer ?
#
loop_
_entity_poly.entity_id
_entity_poly.type
_entity_poly.pdbx_seq_one_letter_code
_entity_poly.pdbx_strand_id
1 'polypeptide(L)'
;GSFLEVLKKEITTDDFVGTNYYLEYIIHTKSLHAGMNYGKIIVETPYEKISYDITVHQDSKHTEHHGEEALMFGSLLKSYMSCICGRLNLDAWTIRAVALVKEMRELDPKNDMYELLLAHVFIRGGKLEEGQWILDNHTHSRFGIGKKTDVSAYYMFLSALVKKDE
;
A
#
# COMPACT_ATOMS: atom_id res chain seq x y z
N GLY A 1 24.50 2.30 11.83
CA GLY A 1 25.16 1.91 10.58
C GLY A 1 24.52 2.61 9.40
N SER A 2 25.26 2.78 8.31
CA SER A 2 24.71 3.37 7.08
C SER A 2 23.76 2.36 6.42
N PHE A 3 22.63 2.84 5.94
CA PHE A 3 21.70 2.02 5.15
C PHE A 3 22.18 1.83 3.69
N LEU A 4 23.19 2.59 3.28
CA LEU A 4 23.73 2.62 1.93
C LEU A 4 25.17 2.14 1.93
N GLU A 5 25.48 1.16 1.11
CA GLU A 5 26.83 0.59 0.94
C GLU A 5 27.18 0.51 -0.55
N VAL A 6 28.32 1.06 -0.92
CA VAL A 6 28.86 0.96 -2.27
C VAL A 6 29.72 -0.30 -2.35
N LEU A 7 29.45 -1.16 -3.34
CA LEU A 7 30.14 -2.45 -3.47
C LEU A 7 31.64 -2.30 -3.81
N LYS A 8 31.96 -1.32 -4.61
CA LYS A 8 33.34 -1.06 -5.01
C LYS A 8 33.75 0.37 -4.66
N LYS A 9 34.78 0.50 -3.81
CA LYS A 9 35.25 1.80 -3.30
C LYS A 9 36.30 2.47 -4.19
N GLU A 10 36.99 1.69 -4.98
CA GLU A 10 38.02 2.18 -5.91
C GLU A 10 37.68 1.71 -7.31
N ILE A 11 37.68 2.64 -8.26
CA ILE A 11 37.33 2.42 -9.66
C ILE A 11 38.61 2.57 -10.50
N THR A 12 38.88 1.59 -11.33
CA THR A 12 40.02 1.58 -12.25
C THR A 12 39.55 1.59 -13.70
N THR A 13 40.44 1.82 -14.63
CA THR A 13 40.14 1.79 -16.09
C THR A 13 39.55 0.46 -16.55
N ASP A 14 39.91 -0.63 -15.89
CA ASP A 14 39.43 -1.98 -16.22
C ASP A 14 37.99 -2.24 -15.84
N ASP A 15 37.39 -1.36 -15.04
CA ASP A 15 36.01 -1.45 -14.59
C ASP A 15 35.00 -0.82 -15.57
N PHE A 16 35.52 -0.15 -16.59
CA PHE A 16 34.70 0.50 -17.59
C PHE A 16 34.31 -0.46 -18.72
N VAL A 17 33.03 -0.44 -19.07
CA VAL A 17 32.51 -1.07 -20.28
C VAL A 17 32.41 0.01 -21.37
N GLY A 18 33.43 0.10 -22.21
CA GLY A 18 33.59 1.24 -23.11
C GLY A 18 33.89 2.52 -22.34
N THR A 19 33.00 3.50 -22.42
CA THR A 19 33.11 4.78 -21.70
C THR A 19 32.23 4.82 -20.43
N ASN A 20 31.53 3.73 -20.10
CA ASN A 20 30.55 3.68 -19.02
C ASN A 20 31.05 2.85 -17.85
N TYR A 21 30.82 3.34 -16.64
CA TYR A 21 30.95 2.59 -15.40
C TYR A 21 29.56 2.41 -14.78
N TYR A 22 29.25 1.20 -14.32
CA TYR A 22 28.00 0.87 -13.63
C TYR A 22 28.25 0.91 -12.12
N LEU A 23 27.73 1.95 -11.46
CA LEU A 23 27.84 2.11 -10.02
C LEU A 23 26.87 1.17 -9.32
N GLU A 24 27.41 0.18 -8.60
CA GLU A 24 26.64 -0.79 -7.85
C GLU A 24 26.64 -0.45 -6.35
N TYR A 25 25.46 -0.49 -5.72
CA TYR A 25 25.31 -0.25 -4.29
C TYR A 25 24.21 -1.13 -3.69
N ILE A 26 24.28 -1.35 -2.38
CA ILE A 26 23.30 -2.11 -1.60
C ILE A 26 22.56 -1.18 -0.67
N ILE A 27 21.25 -1.38 -0.55
CA ILE A 27 20.41 -0.76 0.46
C ILE A 27 20.11 -1.78 1.55
N HIS A 28 20.62 -1.53 2.75
CA HIS A 28 20.37 -2.35 3.93
C HIS A 28 19.03 -1.93 4.56
N THR A 29 17.97 -2.63 4.22
CA THR A 29 16.59 -2.31 4.66
C THR A 29 16.42 -2.32 6.18
N LYS A 30 17.19 -3.16 6.89
CA LYS A 30 17.19 -3.21 8.36
C LYS A 30 17.75 -1.95 9.02
N SER A 31 18.50 -1.14 8.30
CA SER A 31 19.11 0.10 8.77
C SER A 31 18.28 1.34 8.41
N LEU A 32 17.17 1.16 7.69
CA LEU A 32 16.25 2.24 7.38
C LEU A 32 15.35 2.55 8.59
N HIS A 33 15.00 3.82 8.75
CA HIS A 33 13.93 4.24 9.66
C HIS A 33 12.65 4.50 8.87
N ALA A 34 11.51 4.50 9.56
CA ALA A 34 10.24 4.84 8.94
C ALA A 34 10.27 6.27 8.35
N GLY A 35 9.71 6.42 7.14
CA GLY A 35 9.72 7.67 6.39
C GLY A 35 10.87 7.76 5.41
N MET A 36 11.31 8.97 5.12
CA MET A 36 12.32 9.26 4.11
C MET A 36 13.73 9.11 4.67
N ASN A 37 14.53 8.26 4.05
CA ASN A 37 15.94 8.05 4.36
C ASN A 37 16.77 8.66 3.24
N TYR A 38 17.74 9.50 3.61
CA TYR A 38 18.59 10.22 2.68
C TYR A 38 20.02 9.71 2.76
N GLY A 39 20.56 9.36 1.62
CA GLY A 39 21.94 8.95 1.46
C GLY A 39 22.62 9.68 0.32
N LYS A 40 23.93 9.66 0.31
CA LYS A 40 24.72 10.28 -0.76
C LYS A 40 25.90 9.38 -1.12
N ILE A 41 26.07 9.13 -2.40
CA ILE A 41 27.26 8.49 -2.95
C ILE A 41 28.10 9.60 -3.61
N ILE A 42 29.36 9.65 -3.27
CA ILE A 42 30.31 10.63 -3.81
C ILE A 42 31.37 9.86 -4.60
N VAL A 43 31.50 10.20 -5.86
CA VAL A 43 32.57 9.70 -6.73
C VAL A 43 33.58 10.82 -6.91
N GLU A 44 34.80 10.57 -6.46
CA GLU A 44 35.91 11.53 -6.59
C GLU A 44 36.83 11.07 -7.72
N THR A 45 37.10 11.98 -8.64
CA THR A 45 38.10 11.82 -9.70
C THR A 45 39.20 12.87 -9.52
N PRO A 46 40.33 12.74 -10.19
CA PRO A 46 41.38 13.78 -10.17
C PRO A 46 40.92 15.15 -10.70
N TYR A 47 39.80 15.19 -11.42
CA TYR A 47 39.31 16.38 -12.11
C TYR A 47 38.06 16.97 -11.49
N GLU A 48 37.18 16.11 -10.91
CA GLU A 48 35.89 16.52 -10.41
C GLU A 48 35.36 15.59 -9.32
N LYS A 49 34.35 16.08 -8.61
CA LYS A 49 33.62 15.35 -7.58
C LYS A 49 32.14 15.31 -7.96
N ILE A 50 31.66 14.11 -8.24
CA ILE A 50 30.27 13.85 -8.64
C ILE A 50 29.50 13.33 -7.43
N SER A 51 28.31 13.85 -7.16
CA SER A 51 27.47 13.37 -6.05
C SER A 51 26.13 12.88 -6.56
N TYR A 52 25.72 11.70 -6.06
CA TYR A 52 24.42 11.09 -6.30
C TYR A 52 23.62 11.10 -4.99
N ASP A 53 22.50 11.78 -4.97
CA ASP A 53 21.58 11.79 -3.83
C ASP A 53 20.64 10.59 -3.97
N ILE A 54 20.64 9.73 -2.95
CA ILE A 54 19.81 8.51 -2.88
C ILE A 54 18.73 8.77 -1.84
N THR A 55 17.48 8.67 -2.25
CA THR A 55 16.33 8.80 -1.35
C THR A 55 15.57 7.48 -1.32
N VAL A 56 15.37 6.94 -0.12
CA VAL A 56 14.64 5.70 0.11
C VAL A 56 13.50 5.96 1.08
N HIS A 57 12.28 5.70 0.65
CA HIS A 57 11.13 5.74 1.53
C HIS A 57 10.91 4.36 2.15
N GLN A 58 10.85 4.32 3.49
CA GLN A 58 10.47 3.14 4.25
C GLN A 58 9.15 3.42 4.94
N ASP A 59 8.14 2.65 4.64
CA ASP A 59 6.88 2.71 5.38
C ASP A 59 7.09 2.34 6.85
N SER A 60 6.28 2.89 7.74
CA SER A 60 6.36 2.58 9.18
C SER A 60 6.21 1.08 9.42
N LYS A 61 6.83 0.57 10.48
CA LYS A 61 7.04 -0.85 10.85
C LYS A 61 5.81 -1.81 10.87
N HIS A 62 4.77 -1.53 10.11
CA HIS A 62 3.73 -2.53 9.80
C HIS A 62 4.11 -3.44 8.61
N THR A 63 5.38 -3.46 8.24
CA THR A 63 5.90 -3.98 6.96
C THR A 63 5.93 -5.50 6.85
N GLU A 64 5.70 -6.27 7.89
CA GLU A 64 5.69 -7.74 7.76
C GLU A 64 4.44 -8.22 7.00
N HIS A 65 3.35 -7.48 7.03
CA HIS A 65 2.08 -7.86 6.40
C HIS A 65 1.74 -7.12 5.09
N HIS A 66 2.44 -6.04 4.75
CA HIS A 66 2.12 -5.26 3.53
C HIS A 66 2.22 -6.06 2.22
N GLY A 67 3.10 -7.04 2.16
CA GLY A 67 3.19 -7.94 1.01
C GLY A 67 1.95 -8.82 0.87
N GLU A 68 1.47 -9.36 1.97
CA GLU A 68 0.27 -10.21 2.02
C GLU A 68 -1.00 -9.37 1.78
N GLU A 69 -1.12 -8.22 2.41
CA GLU A 69 -2.22 -7.27 2.18
C GLU A 69 -2.32 -6.83 0.72
N ALA A 70 -1.19 -6.49 0.09
CA ALA A 70 -1.16 -6.09 -1.31
C ALA A 70 -1.61 -7.22 -2.24
N LEU A 71 -1.21 -8.47 -1.95
CA LEU A 71 -1.65 -9.66 -2.69
C LEU A 71 -3.15 -9.91 -2.50
N MET A 72 -3.66 -9.77 -1.29
CA MET A 72 -5.09 -9.94 -0.99
C MET A 72 -5.91 -8.85 -1.67
N PHE A 73 -5.47 -7.59 -1.61
CA PHE A 73 -6.12 -6.49 -2.31
C PHE A 73 -6.10 -6.67 -3.84
N GLY A 74 -4.99 -7.12 -4.40
CA GLY A 74 -4.88 -7.50 -5.81
C GLY A 74 -5.86 -8.61 -6.19
N SER A 75 -6.03 -9.62 -5.32
CA SER A 75 -6.97 -10.72 -5.50
C SER A 75 -8.42 -10.24 -5.41
N LEU A 76 -8.73 -9.32 -4.49
CA LEU A 76 -10.03 -8.69 -4.36
C LEU A 76 -10.39 -7.93 -5.64
N LEU A 77 -9.48 -7.09 -6.13
CA LEU A 77 -9.67 -6.31 -7.35
C LEU A 77 -9.86 -7.22 -8.58
N LYS A 78 -9.03 -8.26 -8.72
CA LYS A 78 -9.13 -9.23 -9.82
C LYS A 78 -10.48 -9.97 -9.80
N SER A 79 -10.97 -10.35 -8.61
CA SER A 79 -12.26 -11.01 -8.46
C SER A 79 -13.41 -10.07 -8.82
N TYR A 80 -13.32 -8.78 -8.44
CA TYR A 80 -14.29 -7.75 -8.81
C TYR A 80 -14.34 -7.52 -10.33
N MET A 81 -13.17 -7.40 -10.96
CA MET A 81 -13.11 -7.29 -12.43
C MET A 81 -13.72 -8.51 -13.12
N SER A 82 -13.51 -9.71 -12.57
CA SER A 82 -14.12 -10.94 -13.11
C SER A 82 -15.64 -10.93 -12.98
N CYS A 83 -16.17 -10.35 -11.91
CA CYS A 83 -17.61 -10.15 -11.73
C CYS A 83 -18.18 -9.15 -12.74
N ILE A 84 -17.56 -7.99 -12.92
CA ILE A 84 -17.98 -6.98 -13.89
C ILE A 84 -17.95 -7.54 -15.32
N CYS A 85 -16.96 -8.36 -15.65
CA CYS A 85 -16.84 -9.02 -16.95
C CYS A 85 -17.81 -10.22 -17.13
N GLY A 86 -18.69 -10.50 -16.18
CA GLY A 86 -19.65 -11.60 -16.24
C GLY A 86 -19.03 -13.00 -16.11
N ARG A 87 -17.75 -13.11 -15.71
CA ARG A 87 -17.05 -14.38 -15.50
C ARG A 87 -17.30 -14.98 -14.11
N LEU A 88 -17.76 -14.18 -13.19
CA LEU A 88 -18.12 -14.54 -11.81
C LEU A 88 -19.48 -13.91 -11.50
N ASN A 89 -20.41 -14.67 -10.93
CA ASN A 89 -21.68 -14.11 -10.50
C ASN A 89 -21.51 -13.25 -9.22
N LEU A 90 -22.46 -12.35 -8.99
CA LEU A 90 -22.40 -11.37 -7.93
C LEU A 90 -22.33 -12.00 -6.53
N ASP A 91 -23.13 -13.04 -6.28
CA ASP A 91 -23.15 -13.74 -4.97
C ASP A 91 -21.83 -14.43 -4.69
N ALA A 92 -21.28 -15.16 -5.67
CA ALA A 92 -19.99 -15.82 -5.52
C ALA A 92 -18.85 -14.81 -5.33
N TRP A 93 -18.91 -13.66 -6.02
CA TRP A 93 -17.97 -12.56 -5.77
C TRP A 93 -18.11 -12.03 -4.35
N THR A 94 -19.31 -11.73 -3.92
CA THR A 94 -19.57 -11.19 -2.57
C THR A 94 -19.02 -12.11 -1.48
N ILE A 95 -19.28 -13.43 -1.58
CA ILE A 95 -18.79 -14.41 -0.61
C ILE A 95 -17.25 -14.40 -0.55
N ARG A 96 -16.57 -14.41 -1.71
CA ARG A 96 -15.10 -14.37 -1.79
C ARG A 96 -14.53 -13.06 -1.28
N ALA A 97 -15.13 -11.95 -1.65
CA ALA A 97 -14.69 -10.62 -1.25
C ALA A 97 -14.81 -10.43 0.28
N VAL A 98 -15.93 -10.86 0.87
CA VAL A 98 -16.12 -10.83 2.32
C VAL A 98 -15.06 -11.66 3.03
N ALA A 99 -14.73 -12.88 2.55
CA ALA A 99 -13.69 -13.71 3.13
C ALA A 99 -12.33 -13.00 3.11
N LEU A 100 -11.91 -12.49 1.94
CA LEU A 100 -10.64 -11.76 1.80
C LEU A 100 -10.55 -10.52 2.70
N VAL A 101 -11.61 -9.71 2.77
CA VAL A 101 -11.60 -8.51 3.63
C VAL A 101 -11.53 -8.88 5.10
N LYS A 102 -12.15 -9.98 5.52
CA LYS A 102 -12.03 -10.48 6.90
C LYS A 102 -10.61 -10.93 7.21
N GLU A 103 -9.95 -11.65 6.31
CA GLU A 103 -8.54 -12.03 6.45
C GLU A 103 -7.63 -10.80 6.53
N MET A 104 -7.83 -9.79 5.67
CA MET A 104 -7.09 -8.51 5.75
C MET A 104 -7.29 -7.82 7.11
N ARG A 105 -8.50 -7.87 7.65
CA ARG A 105 -8.81 -7.30 8.97
C ARG A 105 -8.13 -8.07 10.11
N GLU A 106 -7.91 -9.38 9.98
CA GLU A 106 -7.16 -10.16 10.96
C GLU A 106 -5.67 -9.80 10.96
N LEU A 107 -5.10 -9.45 9.80
CA LEU A 107 -3.71 -8.99 9.69
C LEU A 107 -3.49 -7.61 10.34
N ASP A 108 -4.40 -6.67 10.15
CA ASP A 108 -4.35 -5.35 10.80
C ASP A 108 -5.73 -4.94 11.36
N PRO A 109 -6.06 -5.39 12.59
CA PRO A 109 -7.35 -5.12 13.23
C PRO A 109 -7.58 -3.63 13.55
N LYS A 110 -6.56 -2.79 13.46
CA LYS A 110 -6.65 -1.35 13.74
C LYS A 110 -6.90 -0.52 12.50
N ASN A 111 -6.94 -1.13 11.34
CA ASN A 111 -7.16 -0.44 10.08
C ASN A 111 -8.65 -0.27 9.79
N ASP A 112 -9.17 0.90 10.11
CA ASP A 112 -10.58 1.25 9.91
C ASP A 112 -11.04 1.15 8.44
N MET A 113 -10.10 1.20 7.48
CA MET A 113 -10.40 1.04 6.06
C MET A 113 -10.99 -0.33 5.71
N TYR A 114 -10.62 -1.39 6.42
CA TYR A 114 -11.15 -2.73 6.13
C TYR A 114 -12.62 -2.88 6.51
N GLU A 115 -13.09 -2.17 7.51
CA GLU A 115 -14.50 -2.16 7.84
C GLU A 115 -15.32 -1.40 6.78
N LEU A 116 -14.80 -0.27 6.30
CA LEU A 116 -15.43 0.45 5.19
C LEU A 116 -15.38 -0.37 3.90
N LEU A 117 -14.28 -1.09 3.65
CA LEU A 117 -14.16 -1.98 2.50
C LEU A 117 -15.18 -3.12 2.59
N LEU A 118 -15.43 -3.67 3.78
CA LEU A 118 -16.46 -4.68 4.02
C LEU A 118 -17.87 -4.12 3.73
N ALA A 119 -18.18 -2.92 4.21
CA ALA A 119 -19.43 -2.22 3.90
C ALA A 119 -19.58 -2.04 2.38
N HIS A 120 -18.51 -1.62 1.69
CA HIS A 120 -18.52 -1.47 0.23
C HIS A 120 -18.82 -2.79 -0.50
N VAL A 121 -18.20 -3.89 -0.06
CA VAL A 121 -18.45 -5.21 -0.63
C VAL A 121 -19.92 -5.61 -0.47
N PHE A 122 -20.52 -5.38 0.69
CA PHE A 122 -21.95 -5.67 0.91
C PHE A 122 -22.86 -4.80 0.03
N ILE A 123 -22.61 -3.49 -0.03
CA ILE A 123 -23.39 -2.55 -0.88
C ILE A 123 -23.31 -3.00 -2.36
N ARG A 124 -22.10 -3.25 -2.87
CA ARG A 124 -21.91 -3.71 -4.26
C ARG A 124 -22.46 -5.10 -4.52
N GLY A 125 -22.53 -5.95 -3.50
CA GLY A 125 -23.13 -7.28 -3.53
C GLY A 125 -24.65 -7.28 -3.43
N GLY A 126 -25.30 -6.10 -3.40
CA GLY A 126 -26.75 -5.97 -3.27
C GLY A 126 -27.28 -6.21 -1.84
N LYS A 127 -26.39 -6.26 -0.86
CA LYS A 127 -26.70 -6.44 0.57
C LYS A 127 -26.65 -5.08 1.27
N LEU A 128 -27.60 -4.20 0.91
CA LEU A 128 -27.62 -2.81 1.36
C LEU A 128 -27.77 -2.69 2.87
N GLU A 129 -28.65 -3.50 3.48
CA GLU A 129 -28.91 -3.46 4.92
C GLU A 129 -27.67 -3.80 5.75
N GLU A 130 -26.90 -4.82 5.34
CA GLU A 130 -25.64 -5.20 6.00
C GLU A 130 -24.57 -4.12 5.84
N GLY A 131 -24.48 -3.52 4.64
CA GLY A 131 -23.58 -2.41 4.37
C GLY A 131 -23.93 -1.18 5.22
N GLN A 132 -25.20 -0.81 5.27
CA GLN A 132 -25.69 0.30 6.08
C GLN A 132 -25.44 0.06 7.58
N TRP A 133 -25.73 -1.15 8.06
CA TRP A 133 -25.47 -1.51 9.46
C TRP A 133 -24.01 -1.29 9.88
N ILE A 134 -23.06 -1.68 9.00
CA ILE A 134 -21.64 -1.42 9.26
C ILE A 134 -21.36 0.09 9.33
N LEU A 135 -21.88 0.86 8.38
CA LEU A 135 -21.69 2.31 8.36
C LEU A 135 -22.26 2.97 9.62
N ASP A 136 -23.45 2.60 10.04
CA ASP A 136 -24.13 3.19 11.21
C ASP A 136 -23.43 2.88 12.53
N ASN A 137 -22.89 1.66 12.67
CA ASN A 137 -22.17 1.26 13.88
C ASN A 137 -20.77 1.87 13.97
N HIS A 138 -20.19 2.30 12.84
CA HIS A 138 -18.85 2.87 12.83
C HIS A 138 -18.81 4.40 12.93
N THR A 139 -19.95 5.09 12.74
CA THR A 139 -20.00 6.55 12.55
C THR A 139 -19.62 7.38 13.75
N HIS A 140 -19.85 6.92 14.97
CA HIS A 140 -19.89 7.85 16.11
C HIS A 140 -18.68 7.84 17.04
N SER A 141 -17.81 6.85 16.98
CA SER A 141 -16.70 6.77 17.92
C SER A 141 -15.30 6.96 17.34
N ARG A 142 -15.11 6.72 16.04
CA ARG A 142 -13.77 6.66 15.43
C ARG A 142 -13.49 7.75 14.40
N PHE A 143 -14.51 8.27 13.71
CA PHE A 143 -14.35 9.30 12.68
C PHE A 143 -14.54 10.69 13.25
N GLY A 144 -13.74 11.06 14.25
CA GLY A 144 -13.68 12.46 14.69
C GLY A 144 -13.27 13.34 13.50
N ILE A 145 -14.13 14.33 13.19
CA ILE A 145 -13.85 15.35 12.18
C ILE A 145 -12.39 15.82 12.35
N GLY A 146 -11.54 15.53 11.39
CA GLY A 146 -10.16 16.04 11.30
C GLY A 146 -9.01 15.05 11.45
N LYS A 147 -9.22 13.73 11.66
CA LYS A 147 -8.08 12.83 11.93
C LYS A 147 -7.58 11.93 10.78
N LYS A 148 -8.38 11.62 9.78
CA LYS A 148 -7.91 10.89 8.57
C LYS A 148 -8.82 11.27 7.41
N THR A 149 -8.36 12.13 6.54
CA THR A 149 -9.12 12.65 5.38
C THR A 149 -9.60 11.55 4.45
N ASP A 150 -8.79 10.50 4.22
CA ASP A 150 -9.11 9.44 3.28
C ASP A 150 -10.21 8.50 3.78
N VAL A 151 -10.15 8.10 5.06
CA VAL A 151 -11.17 7.27 5.70
C VAL A 151 -12.51 8.01 5.76
N SER A 152 -12.48 9.29 6.12
CA SER A 152 -13.71 10.13 6.18
C SER A 152 -14.30 10.34 4.79
N ALA A 153 -13.49 10.57 3.77
CA ALA A 153 -13.94 10.72 2.39
C ALA A 153 -14.57 9.43 1.87
N TYR A 154 -13.94 8.29 2.15
CA TYR A 154 -14.48 7.00 1.75
C TYR A 154 -15.80 6.67 2.46
N TYR A 155 -15.90 6.95 3.74
CA TYR A 155 -17.15 6.84 4.50
C TYR A 155 -18.29 7.68 3.87
N MET A 156 -18.03 8.96 3.58
CA MET A 156 -19.01 9.85 2.94
C MET A 156 -19.43 9.33 1.56
N PHE A 157 -18.50 8.80 0.79
CA PHE A 157 -18.77 8.17 -0.50
C PHE A 157 -19.72 6.97 -0.36
N LEU A 158 -19.46 6.07 0.58
CA LEU A 158 -20.30 4.89 0.82
C LEU A 158 -21.69 5.27 1.32
N SER A 159 -21.78 6.25 2.22
CA SER A 159 -23.06 6.77 2.72
C SER A 159 -23.90 7.40 1.61
N ALA A 160 -23.26 8.07 0.65
CA ALA A 160 -23.95 8.61 -0.52
C ALA A 160 -24.40 7.50 -1.49
N LEU A 161 -23.63 6.41 -1.62
CA LEU A 161 -24.01 5.25 -2.42
C LEU A 161 -25.29 4.59 -1.93
N VAL A 162 -25.37 4.33 -0.63
CA VAL A 162 -26.57 3.71 -0.01
C VAL A 162 -27.81 4.57 -0.24
N LYS A 163 -27.73 5.88 -0.01
CA LYS A 163 -28.86 6.82 -0.20
C LYS A 163 -29.33 6.95 -1.64
N LYS A 164 -28.50 6.60 -2.61
CA LYS A 164 -28.88 6.67 -4.03
C LYS A 164 -29.68 5.46 -4.46
N ASP A 165 -29.48 4.32 -3.80
CA ASP A 165 -30.11 3.05 -4.14
C ASP A 165 -31.38 2.78 -3.30
N GLU A 166 -31.74 3.71 -2.35
CA GLU A 166 -33.06 3.83 -1.71
C GLU A 166 -34.05 4.55 -2.64
#